data_8db47d8267be5a8599644b4918c0f5ef
#
_entry.id   8db47d8267be5a8599644b4918c0f5ef
#
_cell.length_a   1.000
_cell.length_b   1.000
_cell.length_c   1.000
_cell.angle_alpha   90.00
_cell.angle_beta   90.00
_cell.angle_gamma   90.00
#
_symmetry.space_group_name_H-M   'P 1'
#
loop_
_entity.id
_entity.type
_entity.pdbx_description
1 polymer ?
#
loop_
_entity_poly.entity_id
_entity_poly.type
_entity_poly.pdbx_seq_one_letter_code
_entity_poly.pdbx_strand_id
1 'polypeptide(L)'
;MILPYDSIENESWNFRGPKAKVPTSKSQTKISHLDVRLKEAIQAGEICYYLQPIFDIPRQQLIAAEALIRWQRDGEIHLPSNGYLDRLKLIETRSPFFEIMADKRKSLRSMISLHCDIDLHFNLNSEFFQYLEKGYGLSQICGENPCFFDLSIIEITEETLSQKNEKELVTFLQGAKEAGCKIALDDFGSEHSNLKRFMDYDIDIIKLDKSLTCQLIQKSKARAVLRNLALMCGDLGVQIYAEGVECQDTSDALLEIGISIHQGFLHGKAIPVADFTRKIDEFQKGLWMIH
;
A
#
# COMPACT_ATOMS: atom_id res chain seq x y z
N MET A 1 -28.99 -8.91 7.47
CA MET A 1 -28.72 -9.68 8.72
C MET A 1 -27.22 -9.79 8.77
N ILE A 2 -26.55 -8.90 9.50
CA ILE A 2 -25.10 -8.77 9.59
C ILE A 2 -24.64 -9.88 10.56
N LEU A 3 -23.86 -10.85 10.06
CA LEU A 3 -23.21 -11.83 10.91
C LEU A 3 -22.07 -11.16 11.69
N PRO A 4 -21.94 -11.39 12.99
CA PRO A 4 -20.86 -10.84 13.78
C PRO A 4 -19.51 -11.44 13.35
N TYR A 5 -18.46 -10.64 13.45
CA TYR A 5 -17.06 -10.90 13.08
C TYR A 5 -16.48 -12.18 13.72
N ASP A 6 -17.08 -12.67 14.81
CA ASP A 6 -16.62 -13.81 15.60
C ASP A 6 -16.91 -15.20 14.98
N SER A 7 -17.62 -15.28 13.84
CA SER A 7 -18.02 -16.57 13.25
C SER A 7 -17.09 -17.13 12.17
N ILE A 8 -15.95 -16.45 11.88
CA ILE A 8 -14.99 -16.89 10.84
C ILE A 8 -13.76 -17.62 11.44
N GLU A 9 -13.64 -17.70 12.77
CA GLU A 9 -12.42 -18.18 13.44
C GLU A 9 -12.24 -19.71 13.55
N ASN A 10 -13.12 -20.55 13.04
CA ASN A 10 -13.05 -22.00 13.33
C ASN A 10 -13.14 -22.95 12.12
N GLU A 11 -12.55 -22.63 10.99
CA GLU A 11 -12.27 -23.68 9.99
C GLU A 11 -10.76 -23.98 9.97
N SER A 12 -10.43 -25.18 10.48
CA SER A 12 -9.08 -25.75 10.45
C SER A 12 -8.69 -26.12 9.02
N TRP A 13 -7.94 -25.25 8.37
CA TRP A 13 -7.40 -25.49 7.02
C TRP A 13 -6.16 -26.37 7.09
N ASN A 14 -6.30 -27.63 6.67
CA ASN A 14 -5.18 -28.55 6.47
C ASN A 14 -4.55 -28.33 5.10
N PHE A 15 -3.54 -27.45 5.01
CA PHE A 15 -2.72 -27.32 3.81
C PHE A 15 -1.57 -28.34 3.82
N ARG A 16 -1.61 -29.33 2.93
CA ARG A 16 -0.45 -30.16 2.56
C ARG A 16 0.10 -29.68 1.23
N GLY A 17 0.96 -28.63 1.25
CA GLY A 17 1.83 -28.27 0.14
C GLY A 17 3.17 -29.02 0.22
N PRO A 18 3.95 -29.15 -0.88
CA PRO A 18 5.22 -29.84 -0.89
C PRO A 18 6.25 -29.14 0.01
N LYS A 19 6.86 -29.92 0.92
CA LYS A 19 7.91 -29.44 1.83
C LYS A 19 9.15 -29.03 1.04
N ALA A 20 9.36 -27.73 0.85
CA ALA A 20 10.63 -27.19 0.36
C ALA A 20 11.71 -27.39 1.43
N LYS A 21 12.85 -27.94 1.04
CA LYS A 21 14.02 -28.12 1.93
C LYS A 21 14.63 -26.76 2.23
N VAL A 22 14.60 -26.39 3.51
CA VAL A 22 15.25 -25.18 4.03
C VAL A 22 16.77 -25.35 3.99
N PRO A 23 17.56 -24.45 3.40
CA PRO A 23 19.02 -24.46 3.49
C PRO A 23 19.44 -24.03 4.90
N THR A 24 20.23 -24.85 5.59
CA THR A 24 20.82 -24.57 6.88
C THR A 24 22.07 -23.73 6.73
N SER A 25 22.00 -22.42 6.91
CA SER A 25 23.15 -21.59 7.26
C SER A 25 22.94 -21.01 8.65
N LYS A 26 23.76 -21.46 9.60
CA LYS A 26 23.73 -21.03 11.02
C LYS A 26 24.42 -19.68 11.16
N SER A 27 23.65 -18.59 11.22
CA SER A 27 24.00 -17.45 12.03
C SER A 27 22.93 -17.33 13.12
N GLN A 28 23.31 -17.70 14.35
CA GLN A 28 22.45 -17.56 15.53
C GLN A 28 22.33 -16.06 15.87
N THR A 29 21.40 -15.39 15.23
CA THR A 29 20.96 -14.06 15.68
C THR A 29 20.16 -14.27 16.98
N LYS A 30 20.62 -13.68 18.09
CA LYS A 30 19.90 -13.73 19.38
C LYS A 30 18.48 -13.22 19.16
N ILE A 31 17.48 -14.08 19.40
CA ILE A 31 16.06 -13.70 19.38
C ILE A 31 15.87 -12.62 20.46
N SER A 32 15.43 -11.44 20.05
CA SER A 32 15.15 -10.35 20.99
C SER A 32 13.76 -10.52 21.63
N HIS A 33 13.54 -9.88 22.79
CA HIS A 33 12.20 -9.85 23.40
C HIS A 33 11.15 -9.27 22.42
N LEU A 34 11.52 -8.33 21.57
CA LEU A 34 10.65 -7.76 20.54
C LEU A 34 10.27 -8.82 19.50
N ASP A 35 11.19 -9.69 19.08
CA ASP A 35 10.90 -10.73 18.09
C ASP A 35 9.88 -11.74 18.61
N VAL A 36 9.99 -12.13 19.89
CA VAL A 36 9.01 -13.01 20.54
C VAL A 36 7.63 -12.32 20.57
N ARG A 37 7.61 -11.06 21.02
CA ARG A 37 6.36 -10.29 21.14
C ARG A 37 5.68 -10.04 19.79
N LEU A 38 6.46 -9.79 18.72
CA LEU A 38 5.93 -9.64 17.38
C LEU A 38 5.31 -10.94 16.83
N LYS A 39 5.91 -12.10 17.14
CA LYS A 39 5.31 -13.41 16.80
C LYS A 39 3.96 -13.59 17.48
N GLU A 40 3.88 -13.29 18.77
CA GLU A 40 2.64 -13.32 19.54
C GLU A 40 1.61 -12.36 18.96
N ALA A 41 2.01 -11.14 18.59
CA ALA A 41 1.15 -10.12 17.99
C ALA A 41 0.54 -10.57 16.65
N ILE A 42 1.33 -11.26 15.82
CA ILE A 42 0.83 -11.83 14.55
C ILE A 42 -0.25 -12.89 14.84
N GLN A 43 0.03 -13.80 15.77
CA GLN A 43 -0.88 -14.88 16.13
C GLN A 43 -2.16 -14.37 16.81
N ALA A 44 -2.02 -13.33 17.63
CA ALA A 44 -3.15 -12.68 18.31
C ALA A 44 -3.97 -11.73 17.39
N GLY A 45 -3.56 -11.54 16.13
CA GLY A 45 -4.26 -10.64 15.22
C GLY A 45 -4.03 -9.15 15.48
N GLU A 46 -3.07 -8.79 16.36
CA GLU A 46 -2.75 -7.41 16.71
C GLU A 46 -2.13 -6.62 15.54
N ILE A 47 -1.56 -7.32 14.56
CA ILE A 47 -1.08 -6.72 13.30
C ILE A 47 -2.25 -6.65 12.33
N CYS A 48 -2.67 -5.45 11.97
CA CYS A 48 -3.86 -5.22 11.16
C CYS A 48 -3.65 -4.11 10.12
N TYR A 49 -4.61 -3.96 9.20
CA TYR A 49 -4.67 -2.86 8.26
C TYR A 49 -5.56 -1.73 8.78
N TYR A 50 -5.12 -0.52 8.52
CA TYR A 50 -5.90 0.70 8.55
C TYR A 50 -6.02 1.20 7.12
N LEU A 51 -7.11 1.87 6.77
CA LEU A 51 -7.35 2.43 5.46
C LEU A 51 -7.29 3.95 5.50
N GLN A 52 -6.49 4.53 4.62
CA GLN A 52 -6.48 5.98 4.38
C GLN A 52 -7.17 6.27 3.05
N PRO A 53 -8.21 7.11 3.04
CA PRO A 53 -8.96 7.41 1.83
C PRO A 53 -8.16 8.25 0.85
N ILE A 54 -8.42 8.04 -0.44
CA ILE A 54 -7.88 8.79 -1.58
C ILE A 54 -9.07 9.29 -2.41
N PHE A 55 -9.08 10.59 -2.69
CA PHE A 55 -10.23 11.25 -3.31
C PHE A 55 -9.87 11.90 -4.66
N ASP A 56 -10.80 11.81 -5.59
CA ASP A 56 -10.89 12.72 -6.74
C ASP A 56 -11.63 13.98 -6.29
N ILE A 57 -10.90 15.07 -6.11
CA ILE A 57 -11.43 16.29 -5.48
C ILE A 57 -12.50 16.97 -6.32
N PRO A 58 -12.30 17.20 -7.65
CA PRO A 58 -13.33 17.78 -8.50
C PRO A 58 -14.62 16.97 -8.57
N ARG A 59 -14.54 15.64 -8.51
CA ARG A 59 -15.71 14.75 -8.53
C ARG A 59 -16.30 14.54 -7.14
N GLN A 60 -15.63 14.97 -6.09
CA GLN A 60 -15.98 14.71 -4.69
C GLN A 60 -16.20 13.22 -4.43
N GLN A 61 -15.34 12.37 -4.97
CA GLN A 61 -15.52 10.94 -4.97
C GLN A 61 -14.35 10.22 -4.31
N LEU A 62 -14.65 9.28 -3.41
CA LEU A 62 -13.70 8.27 -2.95
C LEU A 62 -13.37 7.34 -4.12
N ILE A 63 -12.11 7.29 -4.53
CA ILE A 63 -11.68 6.45 -5.67
C ILE A 63 -10.78 5.29 -5.24
N ALA A 64 -10.08 5.45 -4.13
CA ALA A 64 -9.15 4.44 -3.63
C ALA A 64 -8.95 4.58 -2.11
N ALA A 65 -8.27 3.58 -1.53
CA ALA A 65 -7.77 3.66 -0.17
C ALA A 65 -6.42 2.94 -0.04
N GLU A 66 -5.49 3.54 0.70
CA GLU A 66 -4.21 2.90 1.01
C GLU A 66 -4.31 2.04 2.26
N ALA A 67 -3.87 0.78 2.14
CA ALA A 67 -3.85 -0.21 3.21
C ALA A 67 -2.54 -0.13 3.99
N LEU A 68 -2.60 0.49 5.14
CA LEU A 68 -1.47 0.79 6.01
C LEU A 68 -1.39 -0.17 7.19
N ILE A 69 -0.27 -0.90 7.32
CA ILE A 69 -0.05 -1.82 8.45
C ILE A 69 0.03 -1.03 9.75
N ARG A 70 -0.64 -1.54 10.79
CA ARG A 70 -0.58 -1.03 12.17
C ARG A 70 -0.43 -2.19 13.14
N TRP A 71 0.25 -1.96 14.25
CA TRP A 71 0.28 -2.86 15.38
C TRP A 71 -0.58 -2.27 16.50
N GLN A 72 -1.72 -2.88 16.73
CA GLN A 72 -2.65 -2.48 17.78
C GLN A 72 -2.36 -3.29 19.05
N ARG A 73 -1.88 -2.63 20.09
CA ARG A 73 -1.47 -3.26 21.35
C ARG A 73 -1.94 -2.46 22.54
N ASP A 74 -2.56 -3.13 23.51
CA ASP A 74 -2.97 -2.53 24.80
C ASP A 74 -3.79 -1.21 24.63
N GLY A 75 -4.56 -1.11 23.55
CA GLY A 75 -5.31 0.11 23.19
C GLY A 75 -4.50 1.19 22.49
N GLU A 76 -3.19 0.99 22.31
CA GLU A 76 -2.32 1.89 21.57
C GLU A 76 -2.05 1.39 20.14
N ILE A 77 -1.85 2.36 19.23
CA ILE A 77 -1.53 2.09 17.83
C ILE A 77 -0.06 2.42 17.59
N HIS A 78 0.72 1.39 17.24
CA HIS A 78 2.10 1.54 16.84
C HIS A 78 2.21 1.64 15.32
N LEU A 79 2.91 2.69 14.86
CA LEU A 79 3.17 2.93 13.44
C LEU A 79 4.41 2.15 12.96
N PRO A 80 4.54 1.84 11.66
CA PRO A 80 5.74 1.24 11.08
C PRO A 80 7.03 2.02 11.39
N SER A 81 6.96 3.35 11.43
CA SER A 81 8.06 4.25 11.82
C SER A 81 8.65 3.97 13.21
N ASN A 82 7.94 3.23 14.07
CA ASN A 82 8.46 2.80 15.38
C ASN A 82 9.45 1.62 15.27
N GLY A 83 9.85 1.22 14.05
CA GLY A 83 10.89 0.23 13.80
C GLY A 83 10.46 -1.23 13.96
N TYR A 84 9.22 -1.53 14.31
CA TYR A 84 8.75 -2.91 14.45
C TYR A 84 8.63 -3.62 13.09
N LEU A 85 8.31 -2.88 12.03
CA LEU A 85 8.17 -3.44 10.69
C LEU A 85 9.49 -4.03 10.19
N ASP A 86 10.61 -3.31 10.40
CA ASP A 86 11.94 -3.81 10.05
C ASP A 86 12.31 -5.07 10.84
N ARG A 87 11.84 -5.17 12.09
CA ARG A 87 12.01 -6.39 12.90
C ARG A 87 11.14 -7.55 12.39
N LEU A 88 9.90 -7.28 12.00
CA LEU A 88 9.04 -8.30 11.37
C LEU A 88 9.71 -8.89 10.12
N LYS A 89 10.38 -8.06 9.35
CA LYS A 89 11.13 -8.48 8.15
C LYS A 89 12.30 -9.41 8.48
N LEU A 90 12.94 -9.25 9.65
CA LEU A 90 14.11 -10.03 10.08
C LEU A 90 13.79 -11.33 10.83
N ILE A 91 12.54 -11.53 11.28
CA ILE A 91 12.15 -12.73 12.03
C ILE A 91 12.17 -13.95 11.10
N GLU A 92 12.74 -15.07 11.57
CA GLU A 92 12.78 -16.35 10.83
C GLU A 92 11.40 -16.93 10.46
N THR A 93 10.35 -16.41 11.08
CA THR A 93 8.93 -16.73 10.80
C THR A 93 8.34 -15.90 9.66
N ARG A 94 9.16 -15.36 8.77
CA ARG A 94 8.71 -14.51 7.65
C ARG A 94 7.66 -15.16 6.77
N SER A 95 7.82 -16.46 6.50
CA SER A 95 6.84 -17.19 5.67
C SER A 95 5.43 -17.11 6.28
N PRO A 96 5.19 -17.50 7.55
CA PRO A 96 3.88 -17.36 8.18
C PRO A 96 3.36 -15.92 8.21
N PHE A 97 4.22 -14.94 8.49
CA PHE A 97 3.81 -13.53 8.48
C PHE A 97 3.30 -13.11 7.09
N PHE A 98 4.04 -13.47 6.05
CA PHE A 98 3.70 -13.12 4.67
C PHE A 98 2.37 -13.75 4.24
N GLU A 99 2.17 -15.04 4.53
CA GLU A 99 0.93 -15.76 4.26
C GLU A 99 -0.26 -15.14 5.00
N ILE A 100 -0.10 -14.84 6.30
CA ILE A 100 -1.13 -14.17 7.11
C ILE A 100 -1.49 -12.81 6.52
N MET A 101 -0.49 -12.01 6.11
CA MET A 101 -0.76 -10.71 5.52
C MET A 101 -1.39 -10.82 4.12
N ALA A 102 -1.05 -11.86 3.34
CA ALA A 102 -1.72 -12.14 2.08
C ALA A 102 -3.20 -12.48 2.29
N ASP A 103 -3.52 -13.33 3.26
CA ASP A 103 -4.90 -13.67 3.59
C ASP A 103 -5.69 -12.48 4.15
N LYS A 104 -5.04 -11.62 4.96
CA LYS A 104 -5.65 -10.36 5.42
C LYS A 104 -5.94 -9.41 4.25
N ARG A 105 -5.06 -9.31 3.25
CA ARG A 105 -5.32 -8.51 2.04
C ARG A 105 -6.52 -9.03 1.25
N LYS A 106 -6.61 -10.36 1.05
CA LYS A 106 -7.77 -10.97 0.38
C LYS A 106 -9.07 -10.69 1.14
N SER A 107 -9.06 -10.89 2.45
CA SER A 107 -10.22 -10.61 3.31
C SER A 107 -10.62 -9.15 3.26
N LEU A 108 -9.65 -8.23 3.30
CA LEU A 108 -9.86 -6.80 3.17
C LEU A 108 -10.50 -6.46 1.82
N ARG A 109 -9.95 -6.98 0.71
CA ARG A 109 -10.49 -6.74 -0.63
C ARG A 109 -11.94 -7.23 -0.73
N SER A 110 -12.21 -8.46 -0.28
CA SER A 110 -13.56 -9.01 -0.30
C SER A 110 -14.54 -8.19 0.54
N MET A 111 -14.11 -7.70 1.69
CA MET A 111 -14.93 -6.86 2.56
C MET A 111 -15.28 -5.51 1.89
N ILE A 112 -14.30 -4.83 1.31
CA ILE A 112 -14.52 -3.53 0.65
C ILE A 112 -15.41 -3.70 -0.58
N SER A 113 -15.22 -4.76 -1.39
CA SER A 113 -16.05 -5.02 -2.58
C SER A 113 -17.54 -5.23 -2.27
N LEU A 114 -17.89 -5.58 -1.04
CA LEU A 114 -19.31 -5.66 -0.63
C LEU A 114 -19.97 -4.29 -0.49
N HIS A 115 -19.18 -3.23 -0.35
CA HIS A 115 -19.67 -1.87 -0.10
C HIS A 115 -19.43 -0.92 -1.29
N CYS A 116 -18.30 -1.04 -1.98
CA CYS A 116 -17.95 -0.17 -3.10
C CYS A 116 -16.85 -0.77 -3.97
N ASP A 117 -16.79 -0.30 -5.23
CA ASP A 117 -15.72 -0.60 -6.16
C ASP A 117 -14.69 0.55 -6.14
N ILE A 118 -13.72 0.43 -5.25
CA ILE A 118 -12.57 1.34 -5.17
C ILE A 118 -11.28 0.56 -5.27
N ASP A 119 -10.24 1.21 -5.76
CA ASP A 119 -8.91 0.63 -5.77
C ASP A 119 -8.34 0.55 -4.34
N LEU A 120 -7.60 -0.53 -4.04
CA LEU A 120 -6.85 -0.67 -2.79
C LEU A 120 -5.36 -0.66 -3.08
N HIS A 121 -4.66 0.26 -2.45
CA HIS A 121 -3.21 0.39 -2.53
C HIS A 121 -2.51 -0.48 -1.48
N PHE A 122 -1.51 -1.23 -1.91
CA PHE A 122 -0.70 -2.07 -1.04
C PHE A 122 0.79 -1.83 -1.26
N ASN A 123 1.47 -1.46 -0.22
CA ASN A 123 2.92 -1.25 -0.23
C ASN A 123 3.67 -2.57 -0.47
N LEU A 124 4.54 -2.58 -1.48
CA LEU A 124 5.46 -3.65 -1.77
C LEU A 124 6.87 -3.21 -1.34
N ASN A 125 7.37 -3.83 -0.29
CA ASN A 125 8.69 -3.50 0.22
C ASN A 125 9.80 -4.38 -0.38
N SER A 126 11.04 -3.92 -0.22
CA SER A 126 12.24 -4.57 -0.75
C SER A 126 12.45 -6.02 -0.31
N GLU A 127 11.94 -6.41 0.86
CA GLU A 127 12.07 -7.79 1.33
C GLU A 127 11.18 -8.77 0.57
N PHE A 128 10.16 -8.26 -0.09
CA PHE A 128 9.33 -9.04 -0.99
C PHE A 128 10.17 -9.74 -2.07
N PHE A 129 11.23 -9.09 -2.57
CA PHE A 129 12.13 -9.65 -3.57
C PHE A 129 12.86 -10.90 -3.10
N GLN A 130 13.13 -11.05 -1.81
CA GLN A 130 13.70 -12.28 -1.26
C GLN A 130 12.77 -13.49 -1.44
N TYR A 131 11.48 -13.27 -1.60
CA TYR A 131 10.51 -14.33 -1.90
C TYR A 131 10.48 -14.64 -3.39
N LEU A 132 10.58 -13.65 -4.25
CA LEU A 132 10.74 -13.85 -5.69
C LEU A 132 12.00 -14.65 -6.00
N GLU A 133 13.14 -14.33 -5.37
CA GLU A 133 14.40 -15.09 -5.47
C GLU A 133 14.25 -16.56 -5.04
N LYS A 134 13.37 -16.85 -4.09
CA LYS A 134 13.05 -18.20 -3.64
C LYS A 134 12.05 -18.92 -4.54
N GLY A 135 11.63 -18.31 -5.64
CA GLY A 135 10.69 -18.87 -6.61
C GLY A 135 9.23 -18.78 -6.21
N TYR A 136 8.86 -17.90 -5.25
CA TYR A 136 7.46 -17.60 -4.99
C TYR A 136 6.94 -16.70 -6.11
N GLY A 137 5.96 -17.18 -6.85
CA GLY A 137 5.29 -16.41 -7.89
C GLY A 137 4.15 -15.55 -7.35
N LEU A 138 3.53 -14.79 -8.24
CA LEU A 138 2.43 -13.89 -7.92
C LEU A 138 1.27 -14.58 -7.21
N SER A 139 0.91 -15.80 -7.65
CA SER A 139 -0.18 -16.60 -7.05
C SER A 139 0.08 -17.00 -5.59
N GLN A 140 1.33 -17.31 -5.23
CA GLN A 140 1.68 -17.62 -3.84
C GLN A 140 1.65 -16.38 -2.94
N ILE A 141 1.89 -15.22 -3.52
CA ILE A 141 1.97 -13.95 -2.81
C ILE A 141 0.60 -13.32 -2.63
N CYS A 142 -0.19 -13.32 -3.69
CA CYS A 142 -1.51 -12.68 -3.73
C CYS A 142 -2.66 -13.70 -3.69
N GLY A 143 -2.36 -15.01 -3.80
CA GLY A 143 -3.32 -16.10 -3.92
C GLY A 143 -3.87 -16.25 -5.34
N GLU A 144 -4.60 -17.34 -5.56
CA GLU A 144 -5.15 -17.70 -6.88
C GLU A 144 -6.48 -17.00 -7.19
N ASN A 145 -6.93 -16.06 -6.37
CA ASN A 145 -8.20 -15.37 -6.59
C ASN A 145 -8.03 -14.23 -7.60
N PRO A 146 -8.57 -14.33 -8.83
CA PRO A 146 -8.47 -13.27 -9.84
C PRO A 146 -9.01 -11.93 -9.35
N CYS A 147 -10.06 -11.93 -8.53
CA CYS A 147 -10.66 -10.71 -7.99
C CYS A 147 -9.74 -9.93 -7.05
N PHE A 148 -8.63 -10.53 -6.58
CA PHE A 148 -7.64 -9.79 -5.78
C PHE A 148 -6.89 -8.78 -6.64
N PHE A 149 -6.59 -9.13 -7.87
CA PHE A 149 -5.80 -8.33 -8.80
C PHE A 149 -6.62 -7.19 -9.41
N ASP A 150 -7.91 -7.43 -9.68
CA ASP A 150 -8.82 -6.36 -10.07
C ASP A 150 -8.95 -5.37 -8.91
N LEU A 151 -8.83 -4.08 -9.22
CA LEU A 151 -8.91 -2.99 -8.25
C LEU A 151 -7.81 -3.03 -7.17
N SER A 152 -6.68 -3.69 -7.40
CA SER A 152 -5.50 -3.62 -6.55
C SER A 152 -4.40 -2.80 -7.20
N ILE A 153 -3.77 -1.93 -6.42
CA ILE A 153 -2.63 -1.12 -6.81
C ILE A 153 -1.44 -1.53 -5.97
N ILE A 154 -0.35 -1.90 -6.63
CA ILE A 154 0.90 -2.25 -5.98
C ILE A 154 1.78 -1.01 -5.94
N GLU A 155 2.11 -0.53 -4.74
CA GLU A 155 3.02 0.59 -4.53
C GLU A 155 4.46 0.11 -4.40
N ILE A 156 5.35 0.70 -5.17
CA ILE A 156 6.78 0.43 -5.16
C ILE A 156 7.53 1.75 -5.02
N THR A 157 8.52 1.79 -4.11
CA THR A 157 9.37 2.96 -3.97
C THR A 157 10.51 2.95 -4.99
N GLU A 158 11.10 4.12 -5.25
CA GLU A 158 12.28 4.20 -6.13
C GLU A 158 13.48 3.41 -5.59
N GLU A 159 13.62 3.29 -4.26
CA GLU A 159 14.64 2.47 -3.64
C GLU A 159 14.43 0.99 -4.01
N THR A 160 13.19 0.53 -3.99
CA THR A 160 12.79 -0.80 -4.41
C THR A 160 13.24 -1.10 -5.84
N LEU A 161 13.04 -0.14 -6.76
CA LEU A 161 13.48 -0.25 -8.16
C LEU A 161 15.01 -0.24 -8.35
N SER A 162 15.80 0.15 -7.34
CA SER A 162 17.27 0.23 -7.42
C SER A 162 18.01 -1.03 -7.00
N GLN A 163 17.31 -2.06 -6.57
CA GLN A 163 17.90 -3.26 -6.03
C GLN A 163 18.45 -4.22 -7.11
N LYS A 164 19.32 -5.15 -6.68
CA LYS A 164 20.10 -6.03 -7.57
C LYS A 164 19.28 -7.02 -8.42
N ASN A 165 17.99 -7.16 -8.12
CA ASN A 165 17.11 -8.20 -8.72
C ASN A 165 16.12 -7.59 -9.72
N GLU A 166 16.61 -6.74 -10.60
CA GLU A 166 15.80 -6.03 -11.59
C GLU A 166 14.97 -6.96 -12.49
N LYS A 167 15.51 -8.12 -12.88
CA LYS A 167 14.80 -9.07 -13.76
C LYS A 167 13.60 -9.71 -13.05
N GLU A 168 13.79 -10.15 -11.83
CA GLU A 168 12.74 -10.75 -11.01
C GLU A 168 11.64 -9.74 -10.74
N LEU A 169 12.01 -8.49 -10.45
CA LEU A 169 11.07 -7.39 -10.27
C LEU A 169 10.25 -7.14 -11.53
N VAL A 170 10.90 -6.97 -12.69
CA VAL A 170 10.22 -6.74 -13.97
C VAL A 170 9.24 -7.88 -14.26
N THR A 171 9.68 -9.13 -14.11
CA THR A 171 8.82 -10.30 -14.32
C THR A 171 7.62 -10.30 -13.39
N PHE A 172 7.82 -9.93 -12.12
CA PHE A 172 6.73 -9.83 -11.14
C PHE A 172 5.74 -8.72 -11.52
N LEU A 173 6.22 -7.52 -11.83
CA LEU A 173 5.37 -6.38 -12.18
C LEU A 173 4.57 -6.66 -13.47
N GLN A 174 5.20 -7.28 -14.47
CA GLN A 174 4.50 -7.71 -15.67
C GLN A 174 3.39 -8.72 -15.36
N GLY A 175 3.68 -9.74 -14.57
CA GLY A 175 2.67 -10.70 -14.15
C GLY A 175 1.54 -10.07 -13.32
N ALA A 176 1.84 -9.08 -12.49
CA ALA A 176 0.83 -8.32 -11.74
C ALA A 176 -0.09 -7.53 -12.67
N LYS A 177 0.46 -6.87 -13.68
CA LYS A 177 -0.33 -6.14 -14.70
C LYS A 177 -1.17 -7.08 -15.56
N GLU A 178 -0.62 -8.21 -16.00
CA GLU A 178 -1.38 -9.25 -16.72
C GLU A 178 -2.54 -9.80 -15.89
N ALA A 179 -2.42 -9.80 -14.56
CA ALA A 179 -3.45 -10.20 -13.64
C ALA A 179 -4.45 -9.07 -13.28
N GLY A 180 -4.29 -7.86 -13.84
CA GLY A 180 -5.21 -6.73 -13.64
C GLY A 180 -4.80 -5.71 -12.58
N CYS A 181 -3.63 -5.88 -11.91
CA CYS A 181 -3.12 -4.87 -10.98
C CYS A 181 -2.62 -3.62 -11.72
N LYS A 182 -2.78 -2.46 -11.08
CA LYS A 182 -2.05 -1.25 -11.43
C LYS A 182 -0.77 -1.14 -10.61
N ILE A 183 0.22 -0.45 -11.15
CA ILE A 183 1.51 -0.19 -10.48
C ILE A 183 1.62 1.29 -10.17
N ALA A 184 1.86 1.62 -8.90
CA ALA A 184 2.13 2.98 -8.45
C ALA A 184 3.60 3.14 -8.03
N LEU A 185 4.23 4.20 -8.52
CA LEU A 185 5.54 4.63 -8.06
C LEU A 185 5.34 5.58 -6.87
N ASP A 186 5.75 5.13 -5.71
CA ASP A 186 5.59 5.83 -4.43
C ASP A 186 6.79 6.71 -4.09
N ASP A 187 6.59 7.69 -3.20
CA ASP A 187 7.59 8.66 -2.75
C ASP A 187 8.28 9.44 -3.88
N PHE A 188 7.58 9.68 -5.01
CA PHE A 188 8.17 10.37 -6.15
C PHE A 188 8.51 11.82 -5.82
N GLY A 189 9.78 12.18 -6.05
CA GLY A 189 10.29 13.51 -5.74
C GLY A 189 11.02 13.60 -4.41
N SER A 190 11.18 12.48 -3.69
CA SER A 190 12.14 12.37 -2.60
C SER A 190 13.59 12.51 -3.10
N GLU A 191 14.58 12.45 -2.20
CA GLU A 191 16.00 12.70 -2.56
C GLU A 191 16.58 11.76 -3.64
N HIS A 192 15.88 10.67 -3.96
CA HIS A 192 16.36 9.61 -4.86
C HIS A 192 15.63 9.56 -6.22
N SER A 193 14.81 10.56 -6.52
CA SER A 193 13.97 10.57 -7.74
C SER A 193 14.74 10.54 -9.05
N ASN A 194 14.45 9.55 -9.90
CA ASN A 194 15.10 9.34 -11.18
C ASN A 194 14.08 9.08 -12.29
N LEU A 195 13.85 10.08 -13.15
CA LEU A 195 12.99 9.99 -14.34
C LEU A 195 13.28 8.79 -15.25
N LYS A 196 14.54 8.31 -15.27
CA LYS A 196 14.89 7.14 -16.08
C LYS A 196 14.09 5.90 -15.64
N ARG A 197 13.92 5.69 -14.33
CA ARG A 197 13.16 4.56 -13.80
C ARG A 197 11.69 4.62 -14.20
N PHE A 198 11.12 5.83 -14.19
CA PHE A 198 9.78 6.04 -14.69
C PHE A 198 9.62 5.64 -16.16
N MET A 199 10.65 5.81 -16.98
CA MET A 199 10.65 5.38 -18.39
C MET A 199 10.91 3.88 -18.57
N ASP A 200 11.64 3.26 -17.66
CA ASP A 200 12.05 1.84 -17.77
C ASP A 200 10.93 0.86 -17.31
N TYR A 201 9.95 1.35 -16.53
CA TYR A 201 8.86 0.53 -15.99
C TYR A 201 7.49 1.02 -16.47
N ASP A 202 6.57 0.08 -16.68
CA ASP A 202 5.19 0.37 -17.04
C ASP A 202 4.37 0.77 -15.81
N ILE A 203 4.49 2.06 -15.43
CA ILE A 203 3.86 2.67 -14.25
C ILE A 203 2.51 3.27 -14.64
N ASP A 204 1.46 3.00 -13.84
CA ASP A 204 0.13 3.55 -14.03
C ASP A 204 -0.13 4.81 -13.20
N ILE A 205 0.56 4.93 -12.05
CA ILE A 205 0.34 6.00 -11.07
C ILE A 205 1.67 6.51 -10.53
N ILE A 206 1.79 7.82 -10.37
CA ILE A 206 2.85 8.45 -9.57
C ILE A 206 2.22 9.05 -8.32
N LYS A 207 2.75 8.73 -7.13
CA LYS A 207 2.39 9.34 -5.86
C LYS A 207 3.46 10.37 -5.49
N LEU A 208 3.09 11.65 -5.48
CA LEU A 208 4.00 12.74 -5.12
C LEU A 208 4.24 12.75 -3.62
N ASP A 209 5.50 12.66 -3.22
CA ASP A 209 5.89 12.78 -1.82
C ASP A 209 5.45 14.11 -1.20
N LYS A 210 5.08 14.08 0.08
CA LYS A 210 4.69 15.25 0.86
C LYS A 210 5.71 16.40 0.79
N SER A 211 7.00 16.11 0.71
CA SER A 211 8.05 17.15 0.63
C SER A 211 7.94 18.00 -0.62
N LEU A 212 7.43 17.45 -1.73
CA LEU A 212 7.14 18.22 -2.94
C LEU A 212 5.83 18.99 -2.82
N THR A 213 4.78 18.36 -2.35
CA THR A 213 3.46 19.00 -2.23
C THR A 213 3.50 20.20 -1.27
N CYS A 214 4.22 20.11 -0.16
CA CYS A 214 4.41 21.22 0.78
C CYS A 214 5.19 22.43 0.19
N GLN A 215 6.04 22.21 -0.82
CA GLN A 215 6.81 23.28 -1.45
C GLN A 215 6.00 24.09 -2.48
N LEU A 216 4.85 23.57 -2.91
CA LEU A 216 4.05 24.14 -4.00
C LEU A 216 3.61 25.58 -3.74
N ILE A 217 3.23 25.89 -2.50
CA ILE A 217 2.78 27.24 -2.10
C ILE A 217 3.96 28.19 -1.97
N GLN A 218 5.10 27.70 -1.48
CA GLN A 218 6.23 28.56 -1.10
C GLN A 218 7.19 28.86 -2.26
N LYS A 219 7.23 27.99 -3.29
CA LYS A 219 8.23 28.05 -4.35
C LYS A 219 7.59 28.03 -5.73
N SER A 220 7.63 29.15 -6.44
CA SER A 220 7.15 29.24 -7.83
C SER A 220 7.84 28.23 -8.77
N LYS A 221 9.12 27.90 -8.51
CA LYS A 221 9.85 26.88 -9.26
C LYS A 221 9.28 25.49 -9.04
N ALA A 222 8.89 25.12 -7.80
CA ALA A 222 8.24 23.85 -7.53
C ALA A 222 6.91 23.73 -8.28
N ARG A 223 6.12 24.81 -8.27
CA ARG A 223 4.86 24.89 -9.02
C ARG A 223 5.05 24.66 -10.52
N ALA A 224 6.06 25.30 -11.13
CA ALA A 224 6.38 25.12 -12.55
C ALA A 224 6.81 23.67 -12.85
N VAL A 225 7.63 23.06 -12.00
CA VAL A 225 8.08 21.67 -12.15
C VAL A 225 6.90 20.71 -12.07
N LEU A 226 6.06 20.81 -11.02
CA LEU A 226 4.92 19.92 -10.83
C LEU A 226 3.84 20.06 -11.91
N ARG A 227 3.62 21.29 -12.40
CA ARG A 227 2.73 21.51 -13.54
C ARG A 227 3.21 20.80 -14.80
N ASN A 228 4.50 20.88 -15.12
CA ASN A 228 5.04 20.18 -16.29
C ASN A 228 5.07 18.66 -16.09
N LEU A 229 5.29 18.19 -14.88
CA LEU A 229 5.15 16.76 -14.54
C LEU A 229 3.71 16.30 -14.78
N ALA A 230 2.71 17.08 -14.33
CA ALA A 230 1.29 16.74 -14.55
C ALA A 230 0.94 16.65 -16.04
N LEU A 231 1.44 17.58 -16.86
CA LEU A 231 1.26 17.53 -18.31
C LEU A 231 1.91 16.30 -18.92
N MET A 232 3.17 16.02 -18.57
CA MET A 232 3.89 14.84 -19.05
C MET A 232 3.17 13.55 -18.69
N CYS A 233 2.69 13.41 -17.46
CA CYS A 233 1.95 12.23 -17.03
C CYS A 233 0.62 12.09 -17.78
N GLY A 234 -0.08 13.22 -18.03
CA GLY A 234 -1.29 13.22 -18.84
C GLY A 234 -1.06 12.74 -20.27
N ASP A 235 0.05 13.19 -20.91
CA ASP A 235 0.43 12.73 -22.25
C ASP A 235 0.77 11.24 -22.31
N LEU A 236 1.26 10.67 -21.19
CA LEU A 236 1.62 9.25 -21.07
C LEU A 236 0.49 8.36 -20.56
N GLY A 237 -0.67 8.93 -20.20
CA GLY A 237 -1.77 8.19 -19.60
C GLY A 237 -1.53 7.76 -18.16
N VAL A 238 -0.56 8.38 -17.46
CA VAL A 238 -0.21 8.10 -16.07
C VAL A 238 -0.96 9.04 -15.13
N GLN A 239 -1.54 8.52 -14.07
CA GLN A 239 -2.22 9.32 -13.06
C GLN A 239 -1.22 9.91 -12.05
N ILE A 240 -1.51 11.09 -11.51
CA ILE A 240 -0.75 11.68 -10.41
C ILE A 240 -1.63 11.78 -9.17
N TYR A 241 -1.14 11.24 -8.07
CA TYR A 241 -1.73 11.34 -6.74
C TYR A 241 -0.84 12.24 -5.88
N ALA A 242 -1.43 13.23 -5.23
CA ALA A 242 -0.71 14.10 -4.31
C ALA A 242 -0.88 13.60 -2.88
N GLU A 243 0.25 13.32 -2.23
CA GLU A 243 0.29 12.89 -0.84
C GLU A 243 0.52 14.04 0.14
N GLY A 244 0.18 13.80 1.42
CA GLY A 244 0.43 14.74 2.49
C GLY A 244 -0.31 16.06 2.32
N VAL A 245 -1.48 16.06 1.69
CA VAL A 245 -2.32 17.25 1.56
C VAL A 245 -2.99 17.52 2.92
N GLU A 246 -2.48 18.52 3.66
CA GLU A 246 -2.90 18.79 5.04
C GLU A 246 -3.70 20.10 5.19
N CYS A 247 -3.71 20.97 4.17
CA CYS A 247 -4.47 22.22 4.20
C CYS A 247 -5.11 22.55 2.85
N GLN A 248 -6.15 23.39 2.89
CA GLN A 248 -6.92 23.80 1.71
C GLN A 248 -6.06 24.52 0.67
N ASP A 249 -5.16 25.41 1.10
CA ASP A 249 -4.29 26.17 0.18
C ASP A 249 -3.43 25.22 -0.68
N THR A 250 -2.92 24.12 -0.10
CA THR A 250 -2.17 23.11 -0.86
C THR A 250 -3.08 22.37 -1.84
N SER A 251 -4.28 21.99 -1.42
CA SER A 251 -5.27 21.35 -2.29
C SER A 251 -5.64 22.23 -3.48
N ASP A 252 -5.95 23.50 -3.24
CA ASP A 252 -6.30 24.46 -4.29
C ASP A 252 -5.15 24.68 -5.28
N ALA A 253 -3.92 24.84 -4.77
CA ALA A 253 -2.73 24.99 -5.60
C ALA A 253 -2.42 23.76 -6.46
N LEU A 254 -2.71 22.54 -5.98
CA LEU A 254 -2.61 21.30 -6.74
C LEU A 254 -3.66 21.24 -7.86
N LEU A 255 -4.90 21.60 -7.56
CA LEU A 255 -5.98 21.67 -8.56
C LEU A 255 -5.67 22.66 -9.67
N GLU A 256 -5.10 23.83 -9.35
CA GLU A 256 -4.72 24.84 -10.35
C GLU A 256 -3.64 24.37 -11.33
N ILE A 257 -2.84 23.39 -10.97
CA ILE A 257 -1.81 22.79 -11.86
C ILE A 257 -2.26 21.46 -12.49
N GLY A 258 -3.53 21.07 -12.28
CA GLY A 258 -4.12 19.87 -12.89
C GLY A 258 -3.93 18.57 -12.12
N ILE A 259 -3.50 18.62 -10.86
CA ILE A 259 -3.41 17.44 -9.98
C ILE A 259 -4.66 17.39 -9.12
N SER A 260 -5.53 16.41 -9.38
CA SER A 260 -6.89 16.35 -8.82
C SER A 260 -7.10 15.21 -7.82
N ILE A 261 -6.19 14.25 -7.75
CA ILE A 261 -6.31 13.11 -6.84
C ILE A 261 -5.43 13.36 -5.63
N HIS A 262 -6.09 13.43 -4.46
CA HIS A 262 -5.42 13.83 -3.22
C HIS A 262 -5.56 12.78 -2.12
N GLN A 263 -4.48 12.62 -1.36
CA GLN A 263 -4.41 11.88 -0.11
C GLN A 263 -3.77 12.76 0.96
N GLY A 264 -4.34 12.82 2.15
CA GLY A 264 -3.77 13.58 3.25
C GLY A 264 -4.75 13.87 4.38
N PHE A 265 -4.25 14.46 5.45
CA PHE A 265 -5.04 14.68 6.67
C PHE A 265 -6.17 15.71 6.49
N LEU A 266 -6.08 16.56 5.47
CA LEU A 266 -7.19 17.43 5.08
C LEU A 266 -8.44 16.62 4.73
N HIS A 267 -8.26 15.48 4.05
CA HIS A 267 -9.34 14.67 3.51
C HIS A 267 -9.68 13.45 4.38
N GLY A 268 -8.69 12.92 5.11
CA GLY A 268 -8.88 11.80 6.02
C GLY A 268 -7.58 11.19 6.50
N LYS A 269 -7.58 10.77 7.76
CA LYS A 269 -6.50 9.97 8.34
C LYS A 269 -6.76 8.49 8.09
N ALA A 270 -5.72 7.67 8.20
CA ALA A 270 -5.88 6.23 8.24
C ALA A 270 -6.73 5.81 9.45
N ILE A 271 -7.78 5.05 9.21
CA ILE A 271 -8.73 4.57 10.23
C ILE A 271 -8.87 3.04 10.14
N PRO A 272 -9.31 2.37 11.23
CA PRO A 272 -9.60 0.94 11.21
C PRO A 272 -10.54 0.56 10.07
N VAL A 273 -10.36 -0.63 9.48
CA VAL A 273 -11.19 -1.12 8.37
C VAL A 273 -12.68 -1.05 8.70
N ALA A 274 -13.08 -1.44 9.92
CA ALA A 274 -14.49 -1.41 10.35
C ALA A 274 -15.06 0.03 10.41
N ASP A 275 -14.24 1.02 10.74
CA ASP A 275 -14.65 2.42 10.73
C ASP A 275 -14.72 2.96 9.30
N PHE A 276 -13.77 2.55 8.46
CA PHE A 276 -13.75 2.92 7.06
C PHE A 276 -15.00 2.42 6.34
N THR A 277 -15.37 1.14 6.50
CA THR A 277 -16.57 0.55 5.87
C THR A 277 -17.85 1.26 6.29
N ARG A 278 -17.96 1.68 7.55
CA ARG A 278 -19.12 2.47 8.03
C ARG A 278 -19.19 3.86 7.40
N LYS A 279 -18.06 4.45 7.02
CA LYS A 279 -17.96 5.78 6.43
C LYS A 279 -18.01 5.81 4.91
N ILE A 280 -18.00 4.66 4.23
CA ILE A 280 -17.98 4.60 2.76
C ILE A 280 -19.12 5.43 2.15
N ASP A 281 -20.33 5.31 2.67
CA ASP A 281 -21.48 6.07 2.18
C ASP A 281 -21.31 7.59 2.34
N GLU A 282 -20.67 8.04 3.41
CA GLU A 282 -20.35 9.45 3.65
C GLU A 282 -19.28 9.92 2.66
N PHE A 283 -18.26 9.12 2.46
CA PHE A 283 -17.18 9.39 1.52
C PHE A 283 -17.68 9.50 0.09
N GLN A 284 -18.58 8.59 -0.34
CA GLN A 284 -19.16 8.61 -1.68
C GLN A 284 -20.14 9.78 -1.93
N LYS A 285 -20.73 10.33 -0.87
CA LYS A 285 -21.62 11.50 -0.95
C LYS A 285 -20.89 12.83 -0.84
N GLY A 286 -19.56 12.83 -0.75
CA GLY A 286 -18.76 14.05 -0.56
C GLY A 286 -18.88 14.70 0.81
N LEU A 287 -19.52 14.03 1.80
CA LEU A 287 -19.77 14.60 3.12
C LEU A 287 -18.50 14.74 3.97
N TRP A 288 -17.39 14.16 3.56
CA TRP A 288 -16.07 14.27 4.18
C TRP A 288 -15.44 15.67 4.04
N MET A 289 -15.94 16.52 3.14
CA MET A 289 -15.46 17.88 2.92
C MET A 289 -16.02 18.91 3.93
N ILE A 290 -16.90 18.48 4.84
CA ILE A 290 -17.67 19.40 5.71
C ILE A 290 -17.04 19.57 7.11
N HIS A 291 -15.84 19.02 7.38
CA HIS A 291 -15.22 19.06 8.72
C HIS A 291 -13.91 19.81 8.75
#